data_cf6b7f4069de5ae730d0ac3786d863dc
#
_entry.id   cf6b7f4069de5ae730d0ac3786d863dc
#
_cell.length_a   1.000
_cell.length_b   1.000
_cell.length_c   1.000
_cell.angle_alpha   90.00
_cell.angle_beta   90.00
_cell.angle_gamma   90.00
#
_symmetry.space_group_name_H-M   'P 1'
#
loop_
_entity.id
_entity.type
_entity.pdbx_description
1 polymer ?
#
loop_
_entity_poly.entity_id
_entity_poly.type
_entity_poly.pdbx_seq_one_letter_code
_entity_poly.pdbx_strand_id
1 'polypeptide(L)'
;KVAAIFQMEPMPRIVVVGNLIADRFIKKEQTEYSYLLTLTHNLRNGWFSIFAEQQGIYGNNYSDQITRLGAAYIANADLQLNADLGVGWNDTPQRYMILVGASYRIDKHNGFIKKKLKEKIKTTKISRKKKPKKKKKKDEPIDFD
;
A
#
# COMPACT_ATOMS: atom_id res chain seq x y z
N LYS A 1 -3.66 25.82 -1.80
CA LYS A 1 -4.02 24.45 -2.21
C LYS A 1 -4.51 23.67 -1.02
N VAL A 2 -5.68 23.02 -1.16
CA VAL A 2 -6.29 22.11 -0.16
C VAL A 2 -6.57 20.79 -0.86
N ALA A 3 -6.27 19.69 -0.21
CA ALA A 3 -6.57 18.36 -0.74
C ALA A 3 -7.20 17.49 0.35
N ALA A 4 -8.22 16.73 -0.02
CA ALA A 4 -8.82 15.68 0.79
C ALA A 4 -8.59 14.34 0.10
N ILE A 5 -8.11 13.36 0.86
CA ILE A 5 -7.82 12.01 0.37
C ILE A 5 -8.66 11.03 1.18
N PHE A 6 -9.31 10.10 0.51
CA PHE A 6 -10.02 8.99 1.13
C PHE A 6 -9.64 7.67 0.48
N GLN A 7 -9.66 6.61 1.27
CA GLN A 7 -9.41 5.25 0.82
C GLN A 7 -10.41 4.31 1.48
N MET A 8 -10.91 3.35 0.71
CA MET A 8 -11.80 2.30 1.21
C MET A 8 -11.49 0.96 0.54
N GLU A 9 -11.77 -0.12 1.23
CA GLU A 9 -11.68 -1.49 0.72
C GLU A 9 -13.06 -2.14 0.76
N PRO A 10 -13.93 -1.90 -0.24
CA PRO A 10 -15.32 -2.39 -0.23
C PRO A 10 -15.40 -3.92 -0.30
N MET A 11 -14.39 -4.57 -0.85
CA MET A 11 -14.29 -6.03 -0.97
C MET A 11 -12.83 -6.47 -0.84
N PRO A 12 -12.56 -7.72 -0.45
CA PRO A 12 -11.20 -8.26 -0.45
C PRO A 12 -10.51 -8.04 -1.81
N ARG A 13 -9.31 -7.46 -1.79
CA ARG A 13 -8.47 -7.15 -2.96
C ARG A 13 -8.95 -6.00 -3.86
N ILE A 14 -10.04 -5.32 -3.52
CA ILE A 14 -10.49 -4.13 -4.24
C ILE A 14 -10.25 -2.92 -3.35
N VAL A 15 -9.45 -1.98 -3.85
CA VAL A 15 -9.12 -0.73 -3.17
C VAL A 15 -9.65 0.42 -4.02
N VAL A 16 -10.37 1.33 -3.39
CA VAL A 16 -10.83 2.58 -4.00
C VAL A 16 -10.12 3.72 -3.30
N VAL A 17 -9.46 4.56 -4.08
CA VAL A 17 -8.81 5.79 -3.58
C VAL A 17 -9.41 6.98 -4.29
N GLY A 18 -9.78 7.99 -3.53
CA GLY A 18 -10.28 9.25 -4.07
C GLY A 18 -9.50 10.44 -3.51
N ASN A 19 -9.19 11.37 -4.39
CA ASN A 19 -8.55 12.63 -4.05
C ASN A 19 -9.41 13.77 -4.57
N LEU A 20 -9.70 14.75 -3.73
CA LEU A 20 -10.34 16.01 -4.10
C LEU A 20 -9.36 17.13 -3.82
N ILE A 21 -9.11 17.96 -4.81
CA ILE A 21 -8.12 19.03 -4.74
C ILE A 21 -8.78 20.33 -5.14
N ALA A 22 -8.60 21.37 -4.32
CA ALA A 22 -8.93 22.75 -4.65
C ALA A 22 -7.64 23.59 -4.63
N ASP A 23 -7.31 24.19 -5.75
CA ASP A 23 -6.13 25.02 -5.92
C ASP A 23 -6.55 26.45 -6.32
N ARG A 24 -6.10 27.45 -5.56
CA ARG A 24 -6.37 28.85 -5.86
C ARG A 24 -5.06 29.57 -6.19
N PHE A 25 -4.97 30.04 -7.41
CA PHE A 25 -3.84 30.84 -7.86
C PHE A 25 -4.05 32.31 -7.44
N ILE A 26 -3.40 32.72 -6.34
CA ILE A 26 -3.59 34.03 -5.70
C ILE A 26 -3.31 35.20 -6.68
N LYS A 27 -2.37 35.03 -7.63
CA LYS A 27 -2.03 36.05 -8.61
C LYS A 27 -3.03 36.20 -9.77
N LYS A 28 -3.90 35.21 -10.00
CA LYS A 28 -4.81 35.19 -11.15
C LYS A 28 -6.30 35.14 -10.74
N GLU A 29 -6.62 35.17 -9.44
CA GLU A 29 -7.97 35.01 -8.89
C GLU A 29 -8.73 33.78 -9.44
N GLN A 30 -8.01 32.82 -9.99
CA GLN A 30 -8.59 31.60 -10.56
C GLN A 30 -8.56 30.48 -9.55
N THR A 31 -9.68 29.78 -9.44
CA THR A 31 -9.78 28.56 -8.63
C THR A 31 -9.92 27.36 -9.57
N GLU A 32 -9.10 26.35 -9.35
CA GLU A 32 -9.15 25.09 -10.06
C GLU A 32 -9.58 23.99 -9.08
N TYR A 33 -10.53 23.18 -9.49
CA TYR A 33 -10.97 22.00 -8.78
C TYR A 33 -10.56 20.76 -9.56
N SER A 34 -9.99 19.81 -8.89
CA SER A 34 -9.68 18.53 -9.52
C SER A 34 -10.03 17.35 -8.62
N TYR A 35 -10.41 16.26 -9.25
CA TYR A 35 -10.59 14.99 -8.56
C TYR A 35 -9.79 13.90 -9.25
N LEU A 36 -9.42 12.90 -8.47
CA LEU A 36 -8.80 11.67 -8.95
C LEU A 36 -9.48 10.51 -8.23
N LEU A 37 -10.07 9.61 -8.98
CA LEU A 37 -10.68 8.39 -8.47
C LEU A 37 -9.96 7.19 -9.07
N THR A 38 -9.38 6.35 -8.23
CA THR A 38 -8.64 5.16 -8.63
C THR A 38 -9.30 3.91 -8.04
N LEU A 39 -9.62 2.96 -8.89
CA LEU A 39 -10.09 1.62 -8.52
C LEU A 39 -8.97 0.62 -8.83
N THR A 40 -8.49 -0.06 -7.81
CA THR A 40 -7.43 -1.07 -7.95
C THR A 40 -7.96 -2.46 -7.57
N HIS A 41 -7.68 -3.44 -8.39
CA HIS A 41 -7.94 -4.84 -8.11
C HIS A 41 -6.62 -5.63 -8.01
N ASN A 42 -6.32 -6.15 -6.83
CA ASN A 42 -5.14 -6.98 -6.59
C ASN A 42 -5.42 -8.43 -6.99
N LEU A 43 -4.63 -8.99 -7.88
CA LEU A 43 -4.76 -10.37 -8.30
C LEU A 43 -4.37 -11.34 -7.18
N ARG A 44 -4.84 -12.59 -7.31
CA ARG A 44 -4.69 -13.64 -6.28
C ARG A 44 -3.24 -13.95 -5.90
N ASN A 45 -2.32 -13.78 -6.83
CA ASN A 45 -0.89 -14.04 -6.61
C ASN A 45 -0.17 -12.96 -5.78
N GLY A 46 -0.82 -11.78 -5.56
CA GLY A 46 -0.24 -10.64 -4.85
C GLY A 46 0.87 -9.88 -5.58
N TRP A 47 1.32 -10.36 -6.75
CA TRP A 47 2.39 -9.74 -7.53
C TRP A 47 1.88 -8.77 -8.59
N PHE A 48 0.63 -8.97 -9.05
CA PHE A 48 -0.01 -8.15 -10.06
C PHE A 48 -1.25 -7.48 -9.51
N SER A 49 -1.44 -6.23 -9.91
CA SER A 49 -2.69 -5.49 -9.76
C SER A 49 -3.05 -4.80 -11.06
N ILE A 50 -4.33 -4.65 -11.31
CA ILE A 50 -4.87 -3.84 -12.40
C ILE A 50 -5.61 -2.66 -11.78
N PHE A 51 -5.58 -1.52 -12.45
CA PHE A 51 -6.26 -0.33 -11.96
C PHE A 51 -6.94 0.43 -13.09
N ALA A 52 -8.03 1.10 -12.73
CA ALA A 52 -8.70 2.08 -13.54
C ALA A 52 -8.70 3.40 -12.77
N GLU A 53 -8.41 4.49 -13.46
CA GLU A 53 -8.31 5.82 -12.88
C GLU A 53 -9.11 6.81 -13.71
N GLN A 54 -9.88 7.66 -13.04
CA GLN A 54 -10.59 8.76 -13.64
C GLN A 54 -10.11 10.06 -12.97
N GLN A 55 -9.61 10.97 -13.76
CA GLN A 55 -9.19 12.31 -13.35
C GLN A 55 -10.06 13.35 -14.03
N GLY A 56 -10.56 14.31 -13.25
CA GLY A 56 -11.21 15.50 -13.78
C GLY A 56 -10.54 16.75 -13.25
N ILE A 57 -10.38 17.74 -14.12
CA ILE A 57 -9.84 19.06 -13.79
C ILE A 57 -10.85 20.10 -14.30
N TYR A 58 -11.26 20.99 -13.42
CA TYR A 58 -12.25 22.05 -13.72
C TYR A 58 -11.69 23.40 -13.26
N GLY A 59 -11.47 24.28 -14.18
CA GLY A 59 -11.06 25.66 -13.96
C GLY A 59 -11.89 26.62 -14.81
N ASN A 60 -11.76 27.93 -14.56
CA ASN A 60 -12.51 28.94 -15.29
C ASN A 60 -12.19 28.98 -16.80
N ASN A 61 -10.96 28.61 -17.19
CA ASN A 61 -10.51 28.70 -18.58
C ASN A 61 -10.14 27.35 -19.20
N TYR A 62 -10.23 26.26 -18.42
CA TYR A 62 -9.80 24.95 -18.83
C TYR A 62 -10.55 23.87 -18.05
N SER A 63 -11.06 22.90 -18.77
CA SER A 63 -11.54 21.65 -18.17
C SER A 63 -10.99 20.45 -18.93
N ASP A 64 -10.64 19.39 -18.24
CA ASP A 64 -10.17 18.16 -18.86
C ASP A 64 -10.66 16.94 -18.09
N GLN A 65 -10.89 15.87 -18.81
CA GLN A 65 -11.21 14.56 -18.24
C GLN A 65 -10.29 13.51 -18.84
N ILE A 66 -9.61 12.78 -17.97
CA ILE A 66 -8.64 11.76 -18.36
C ILE A 66 -9.04 10.44 -17.72
N THR A 67 -9.19 9.42 -18.54
CA THR A 67 -9.38 8.04 -18.08
C THR A 67 -8.11 7.25 -18.35
N ARG A 68 -7.62 6.52 -17.34
CA ARG A 68 -6.45 5.66 -17.46
C ARG A 68 -6.79 4.24 -17.05
N LEU A 69 -6.21 3.28 -17.75
CA LEU A 69 -6.25 1.86 -17.42
C LEU A 69 -4.82 1.35 -17.38
N GLY A 70 -4.48 0.63 -16.34
CA GLY A 70 -3.11 0.20 -16.15
C GLY A 70 -2.97 -1.07 -15.33
N ALA A 71 -1.72 -1.52 -15.27
CA ALA A 71 -1.31 -2.64 -14.44
C ALA A 71 -0.04 -2.28 -13.66
N ALA A 72 0.08 -2.85 -12.48
CA ALA A 72 1.29 -2.74 -11.67
C ALA A 72 1.81 -4.14 -11.33
N TYR A 73 3.12 -4.29 -11.35
CA TYR A 73 3.85 -5.51 -11.02
C TYR A 73 4.83 -5.26 -9.89
N ILE A 74 4.71 -6.02 -8.81
CA ILE A 74 5.64 -6.00 -7.69
C ILE A 74 6.77 -6.97 -8.00
N ALA A 75 7.91 -6.46 -8.47
CA ALA A 75 9.07 -7.26 -8.82
C ALA A 75 9.77 -7.84 -7.59
N ASN A 76 9.79 -7.10 -6.48
CA ASN A 76 10.24 -7.54 -5.17
C ASN A 76 9.62 -6.65 -4.07
N ALA A 77 9.98 -6.87 -2.79
CA ALA A 77 9.41 -6.13 -1.65
C ALA A 77 9.60 -4.60 -1.73
N ASP A 78 10.56 -4.14 -2.52
CA ASP A 78 10.97 -2.74 -2.59
C ASP A 78 10.81 -2.11 -3.98
N LEU A 79 10.54 -2.90 -5.03
CA LEU A 79 10.43 -2.44 -6.41
C LEU A 79 9.07 -2.80 -7.00
N GLN A 80 8.35 -1.79 -7.45
CA GLN A 80 7.12 -1.90 -8.21
C GLN A 80 7.28 -1.23 -9.57
N LEU A 81 6.83 -1.88 -10.62
CA LEU A 81 6.75 -1.36 -11.98
C LEU A 81 5.27 -1.16 -12.32
N ASN A 82 4.95 -0.11 -13.04
CA ASN A 82 3.60 0.15 -13.54
C ASN A 82 3.62 0.63 -14.98
N ALA A 83 2.57 0.30 -15.70
CA ALA A 83 2.31 0.79 -17.05
C ALA A 83 0.81 1.07 -17.20
N ASP A 84 0.49 2.17 -17.84
CA ASP A 84 -0.89 2.56 -18.10
C ASP A 84 -1.09 3.24 -19.46
N LEU A 85 -2.32 3.14 -19.94
CA LEU A 85 -2.81 3.81 -21.13
C LEU A 85 -3.88 4.81 -20.71
N GLY A 86 -3.80 6.02 -21.21
CA GLY A 86 -4.73 7.10 -20.89
C GLY A 86 -5.36 7.73 -22.13
N VAL A 87 -6.60 8.18 -21.98
CA VAL A 87 -7.34 8.94 -22.99
C VAL A 87 -7.91 10.18 -22.34
N GLY A 88 -7.66 11.33 -22.95
CA GLY A 88 -8.29 12.60 -22.58
C GLY A 88 -9.50 12.86 -23.48
N TRP A 89 -10.64 13.26 -22.86
CA TRP A 89 -11.95 13.33 -23.52
C TRP A 89 -12.47 14.74 -23.80
N ASN A 90 -12.00 15.78 -23.07
CA ASN A 90 -12.65 17.07 -23.05
C ASN A 90 -11.85 18.19 -23.75
N ASP A 91 -12.54 19.14 -24.38
CA ASP A 91 -12.21 20.50 -24.89
C ASP A 91 -10.85 20.74 -25.59
N THR A 92 -9.97 19.77 -25.60
CA THR A 92 -8.71 19.75 -26.32
C THR A 92 -8.72 18.61 -27.33
N PRO A 93 -7.89 18.60 -28.37
CA PRO A 93 -7.81 17.45 -29.27
C PRO A 93 -7.57 16.20 -28.43
N GLN A 94 -8.28 15.12 -28.74
CA GLN A 94 -8.16 13.83 -28.09
C GLN A 94 -6.69 13.47 -27.89
N ARG A 95 -6.31 13.18 -26.63
CA ARG A 95 -4.94 12.81 -26.30
C ARG A 95 -4.88 11.36 -25.88
N TYR A 96 -3.97 10.63 -26.50
CA TYR A 96 -3.63 9.29 -26.09
C TYR A 96 -2.30 9.35 -25.35
N MET A 97 -2.20 8.69 -24.21
CA MET A 97 -1.02 8.68 -23.37
C MET A 97 -0.63 7.26 -23.03
N ILE A 98 0.67 7.00 -23.05
CA ILE A 98 1.26 5.76 -22.55
C ILE A 98 2.24 6.19 -21.46
N LEU A 99 2.06 5.68 -20.26
CA LEU A 99 2.94 5.96 -19.14
C LEU A 99 3.56 4.65 -18.64
N VAL A 100 4.84 4.74 -18.30
CA VAL A 100 5.57 3.65 -17.63
C VAL A 100 6.27 4.25 -16.44
N GLY A 101 6.15 3.60 -15.28
CA GLY A 101 6.72 4.06 -14.05
C GLY A 101 7.40 2.96 -13.25
N ALA A 102 8.34 3.35 -12.42
CA ALA A 102 8.98 2.49 -11.43
C ALA A 102 8.98 3.20 -10.08
N SER A 103 8.56 2.50 -9.04
CA SER A 103 8.59 2.97 -7.66
C SER A 103 9.53 2.10 -6.85
N TYR A 104 10.52 2.71 -6.20
CA TYR A 104 11.46 2.01 -5.34
C TYR A 104 11.37 2.53 -3.91
N ARG A 105 11.12 1.61 -2.96
CA ARG A 105 11.04 1.93 -1.53
C ARG A 105 12.37 1.67 -0.85
N ILE A 106 12.94 2.72 -0.25
CA ILE A 106 14.14 2.62 0.59
C ILE A 106 13.68 2.48 2.05
N ASP A 107 13.70 1.25 2.57
CA ASP A 107 13.35 0.98 3.97
C ASP A 107 14.61 0.82 4.82
N LYS A 108 14.94 1.87 5.58
CA LYS A 108 16.07 1.86 6.53
C LYS A 108 15.72 1.22 7.89
N HIS A 109 14.44 0.84 8.13
CA HIS A 109 13.96 0.35 9.43
C HIS A 109 14.07 -1.17 9.62
N ASN A 110 14.29 -1.94 8.56
CA ASN A 110 14.39 -3.41 8.62
C ASN A 110 15.50 -3.95 9.55
N GLY A 111 16.53 -3.14 9.84
CA GLY A 111 17.60 -3.50 10.78
C GLY A 111 17.14 -3.62 12.23
N PHE A 112 16.23 -2.73 12.67
CA PHE A 112 15.77 -2.68 14.06
C PHE A 112 14.77 -3.80 14.41
N ILE A 113 13.85 -4.12 13.49
CA ILE A 113 12.84 -5.16 13.71
C ILE A 113 13.49 -6.55 13.76
N LYS A 114 14.43 -6.84 12.84
CA LYS A 114 15.18 -8.11 12.83
C LYS A 114 16.03 -8.27 14.09
N LYS A 115 16.60 -7.17 14.63
CA LYS A 115 17.41 -7.19 15.85
C LYS A 115 16.55 -7.47 17.08
N LYS A 116 15.39 -6.79 17.23
CA LYS A 116 14.43 -7.04 18.32
C LYS A 116 13.85 -8.47 18.30
N LEU A 117 13.56 -9.01 17.11
CA LEU A 117 13.08 -10.40 16.99
C LEU A 117 14.15 -11.42 17.40
N LYS A 118 15.40 -11.21 16.96
CA LYS A 118 16.54 -12.09 17.36
C LYS A 118 16.79 -12.03 18.87
N GLU A 119 16.67 -10.90 19.51
CA GLU A 119 16.81 -10.75 20.97
C GLU A 119 15.67 -11.44 21.73
N LYS A 120 14.41 -11.28 21.29
CA LYS A 120 13.26 -11.98 21.87
C LYS A 120 13.40 -13.51 21.76
N ILE A 121 13.86 -14.02 20.62
CA ILE A 121 14.08 -15.46 20.41
C ILE A 121 15.20 -15.99 21.29
N LYS A 122 16.29 -15.21 21.50
CA LYS A 122 17.39 -15.61 22.41
C LYS A 122 16.93 -15.67 23.87
N THR A 123 16.20 -14.66 24.34
CA THR A 123 15.66 -14.63 25.71
C THR A 123 14.68 -15.76 25.99
N THR A 124 13.81 -16.09 25.03
CA THR A 124 12.86 -17.22 25.17
C THR A 124 13.56 -18.58 25.18
N LYS A 125 14.65 -18.76 24.41
CA LYS A 125 15.45 -19.99 24.43
C LYS A 125 16.22 -20.19 25.75
N ILE A 126 16.72 -19.10 26.36
CA ILE A 126 17.42 -19.14 27.63
C ILE A 126 16.43 -19.48 28.78
N SER A 127 15.23 -18.90 28.77
CA SER A 127 14.18 -19.21 29.74
C SER A 127 13.72 -20.68 29.71
N ARG A 128 13.63 -21.29 28.51
CA ARG A 128 13.27 -22.71 28.38
C ARG A 128 14.34 -23.69 28.86
N LYS A 129 15.64 -23.31 28.84
CA LYS A 129 16.73 -24.18 29.34
C LYS A 129 16.85 -24.18 30.88
N LYS A 130 16.21 -23.26 31.59
CA LYS A 130 16.31 -23.11 33.05
C LYS A 130 15.17 -23.78 33.84
N LYS A 131 14.31 -24.61 33.24
CA LYS A 131 13.35 -25.40 34.02
C LYS A 131 14.11 -26.50 34.77
N PRO A 132 14.09 -26.53 36.12
CA PRO A 132 14.78 -27.60 36.88
C PRO A 132 14.10 -28.94 36.63
N LYS A 133 14.92 -29.96 36.41
CA LYS A 133 14.46 -31.37 36.39
C LYS A 133 13.80 -31.68 37.75
N LYS A 134 12.50 -31.93 37.77
CA LYS A 134 11.83 -32.50 38.94
C LYS A 134 12.53 -33.79 39.31
N LYS A 135 13.14 -33.87 40.50
CA LYS A 135 13.64 -35.11 41.12
C LYS A 135 12.44 -36.02 41.26
N LYS A 136 12.51 -37.23 40.66
CA LYS A 136 11.61 -38.32 40.94
C LYS A 136 11.82 -38.70 42.41
N LYS A 137 10.77 -38.61 43.24
CA LYS A 137 10.73 -39.26 44.56
C LYS A 137 10.81 -40.77 44.28
N LYS A 138 11.77 -41.44 44.92
CA LYS A 138 11.83 -42.90 45.05
C LYS A 138 10.68 -43.29 45.98
N ASP A 139 9.80 -44.13 45.50
CA ASP A 139 8.79 -44.79 46.35
C ASP A 139 9.54 -45.79 47.22
N GLU A 140 9.44 -45.64 48.55
CA GLU A 140 9.84 -46.63 49.53
C GLU A 140 8.76 -47.72 49.59
N PRO A 141 9.14 -49.02 49.70
CA PRO A 141 8.18 -50.13 49.87
C PRO A 141 7.57 -50.01 51.25
N ILE A 142 6.24 -50.20 51.34
CA ILE A 142 5.48 -50.32 52.58
C ILE A 142 5.58 -51.76 52.97
N ASP A 143 6.23 -52.02 54.10
CA ASP A 143 6.24 -53.37 54.79
C ASP A 143 4.94 -53.51 55.56
N PHE A 144 4.24 -54.63 55.34
CA PHE A 144 3.07 -55.00 56.09
C PHE A 144 3.46 -56.24 57.01
N ASP A 145 3.52 -55.99 58.30
CA ASP A 145 3.36 -56.99 59.36
C ASP A 145 1.97 -56.87 59.93
#